data_a055bbfb9b00ffcfc00ab83306c87748
#
_entry.id   a055bbfb9b00ffcfc00ab83306c87748
#
_cell.length_a   1.000
_cell.length_b   1.000
_cell.length_c   1.000
_cell.angle_alpha   90.00
_cell.angle_beta   90.00
_cell.angle_gamma   90.00
#
_symmetry.space_group_name_H-M   'P 1'
#
loop_
_entity.id
_entity.type
_entity.pdbx_description
1 polymer ?
#
loop_
_entity_poly.entity_id
_entity_poly.type
_entity_poly.pdbx_seq_one_letter_code
_entity_poly.pdbx_strand_id
1 'polypeptide(L)'
;MGQIIKFPVQASKFGYKRVKKGTRVAENPNQLDLFAAPSAQILSLTPEAGRFEQALLLDERGDTQAGELYLKAIEEQDCVADAYCNLGIIESKRGNSSKAFECFTTSLKYDSRHLEAHYNLGNMYFDVSDHRLAQVHYEIAATIDPSFANLYFNLALVLALNNDLAGAIKALTTYQELTPLDEGRNADELLSNLKKSLTASEASSSNGG
;
A
#
# COMPACT_ATOMS: atom_id res chain seq x y z
N MET A 1 -19.05 27.66 -10.64
CA MET A 1 -17.87 27.10 -11.33
C MET A 1 -17.13 26.23 -10.34
N GLY A 2 -17.13 24.90 -10.51
CA GLY A 2 -16.44 23.99 -9.60
C GLY A 2 -14.93 24.24 -9.63
N GLN A 3 -14.30 24.37 -8.45
CA GLN A 3 -12.85 24.43 -8.36
C GLN A 3 -12.27 23.07 -8.77
N ILE A 4 -11.37 23.08 -9.75
CA ILE A 4 -10.64 21.88 -10.15
C ILE A 4 -9.57 21.63 -9.09
N ILE A 5 -9.77 20.60 -8.27
CA ILE A 5 -8.74 20.11 -7.33
C ILE A 5 -7.65 19.43 -8.16
N LYS A 6 -6.45 20.02 -8.20
CA LYS A 6 -5.29 19.41 -8.85
C LYS A 6 -4.64 18.41 -7.88
N PHE A 7 -4.65 17.14 -8.26
CA PHE A 7 -3.93 16.10 -7.54
C PHE A 7 -2.46 16.08 -7.98
N PRO A 8 -1.50 15.96 -7.05
CA PRO A 8 -0.10 15.82 -7.40
C PRO A 8 0.11 14.45 -8.08
N VAL A 9 0.56 14.47 -9.33
CA VAL A 9 0.89 13.25 -10.09
C VAL A 9 2.27 12.76 -9.61
N GLN A 10 2.31 12.08 -8.47
CA GLN A 10 3.53 11.38 -8.05
C GLN A 10 3.28 9.88 -8.00
N ALA A 11 3.74 9.18 -9.02
CA ALA A 11 3.66 7.73 -9.16
C ALA A 11 4.26 6.91 -7.99
N SER A 12 5.12 7.52 -7.16
CA SER A 12 5.80 6.84 -6.06
C SER A 12 4.89 6.45 -4.88
N LYS A 13 3.75 7.14 -4.69
CA LYS A 13 2.84 6.86 -3.56
C LYS A 13 1.81 5.77 -3.88
N PHE A 14 1.52 5.54 -5.15
CA PHE A 14 0.72 4.42 -5.65
C PHE A 14 1.54 3.16 -5.92
N GLY A 15 2.81 3.12 -5.47
CA GLY A 15 3.66 1.94 -5.63
C GLY A 15 3.09 0.72 -4.90
N TYR A 16 3.28 -0.45 -5.49
CA TYR A 16 2.89 -1.71 -4.85
C TYR A 16 3.69 -1.94 -3.57
N LYS A 17 2.98 -2.34 -2.50
CA LYS A 17 3.62 -2.73 -1.25
C LYS A 17 3.95 -4.21 -1.30
N ARG A 18 5.25 -4.52 -1.23
CA ARG A 18 5.75 -5.89 -1.15
C ARG A 18 5.79 -6.37 0.28
N VAL A 19 5.40 -7.63 0.49
CA VAL A 19 5.58 -8.31 1.78
C VAL A 19 7.07 -8.52 2.03
N LYS A 20 7.52 -8.15 3.22
CA LYS A 20 8.90 -8.35 3.68
C LYS A 20 8.93 -9.39 4.79
N LYS A 21 10.04 -10.13 4.89
CA LYS A 21 10.26 -11.07 5.99
C LYS A 21 10.21 -10.34 7.33
N GLY A 22 9.53 -10.90 8.32
CA GLY A 22 9.63 -10.50 9.72
C GLY A 22 8.63 -9.45 10.21
N THR A 23 7.72 -8.96 9.36
CA THR A 23 6.71 -7.97 9.80
C THR A 23 5.58 -8.57 10.64
N ARG A 24 5.51 -9.89 10.78
CA ARG A 24 4.42 -10.58 11.51
C ARG A 24 4.86 -11.33 12.77
N VAL A 25 6.14 -11.33 13.09
CA VAL A 25 6.61 -11.90 14.38
C VAL A 25 6.52 -10.80 15.42
N ALA A 26 5.65 -10.97 16.42
CA ALA A 26 5.61 -10.11 17.60
C ALA A 26 7.04 -10.05 18.17
N GLU A 27 7.66 -8.88 18.13
CA GLU A 27 8.97 -8.65 18.72
C GLU A 27 8.91 -9.02 20.19
N ASN A 28 9.77 -9.97 20.59
CA ASN A 28 9.96 -10.30 21.97
C ASN A 28 10.75 -9.12 22.59
N PRO A 29 10.18 -8.33 23.54
CA PRO A 29 10.78 -7.06 24.00
C PRO A 29 12.09 -7.22 24.78
N ASN A 30 12.62 -8.44 24.90
CA ASN A 30 13.83 -8.76 25.66
C ASN A 30 15.04 -9.16 24.81
N GLN A 31 14.98 -9.01 23.47
CA GLN A 31 16.14 -9.27 22.64
C GLN A 31 16.90 -7.96 22.41
N LEU A 32 17.97 -7.76 23.20
CA LEU A 32 18.94 -6.67 22.99
C LEU A 32 19.54 -6.81 21.60
N ASP A 33 19.28 -5.81 20.75
CA ASP A 33 19.85 -5.69 19.41
C ASP A 33 21.35 -5.36 19.52
N LEU A 34 22.20 -6.40 19.51
CA LEU A 34 23.64 -6.25 19.78
C LEU A 34 24.43 -5.79 18.53
N PHE A 35 23.78 -5.59 17.37
CA PHE A 35 24.46 -5.27 16.11
C PHE A 35 23.71 -4.22 15.27
N ALA A 36 23.34 -3.10 15.85
CA ALA A 36 22.92 -1.93 15.08
C ALA A 36 24.13 -1.23 14.47
N ALA A 37 24.68 -1.76 13.39
CA ALA A 37 25.62 -1.04 12.55
C ALA A 37 25.11 -1.03 11.10
N PRO A 38 25.16 0.12 10.36
CA PRO A 38 24.79 0.18 8.95
C PRO A 38 25.94 -0.40 8.11
N SER A 39 26.06 -1.71 8.09
CA SER A 39 26.97 -2.42 7.19
C SER A 39 26.13 -3.13 6.14
N ALA A 40 26.53 -2.97 4.87
CA ALA A 40 25.96 -3.69 3.75
C ALA A 40 25.85 -5.18 4.09
N GLN A 41 24.63 -5.65 4.40
CA GLN A 41 24.41 -7.07 4.59
C GLN A 41 24.57 -7.75 3.24
N ILE A 42 25.63 -8.53 3.11
CA ILE A 42 25.72 -9.56 2.09
C ILE A 42 24.69 -10.62 2.51
N LEU A 43 23.46 -10.50 2.00
CA LEU A 43 22.43 -11.50 2.17
C LEU A 43 22.88 -12.74 1.39
N SER A 44 23.62 -13.63 2.05
CA SER A 44 23.92 -14.96 1.53
C SER A 44 22.68 -15.83 1.70
N LEU A 45 22.27 -16.51 0.64
CA LEU A 45 21.29 -17.60 0.72
C LEU A 45 21.83 -18.64 1.70
N THR A 46 21.22 -18.75 2.89
CA THR A 46 21.51 -19.86 3.78
C THR A 46 20.84 -21.12 3.22
N PRO A 47 21.48 -22.30 3.31
CA PRO A 47 20.86 -23.54 2.83
C PRO A 47 19.52 -23.90 3.50
N GLU A 48 19.19 -23.24 4.59
CA GLU A 48 17.97 -23.43 5.39
C GLU A 48 16.85 -22.42 5.06
N ALA A 49 17.10 -21.44 4.16
CA ALA A 49 16.10 -20.46 3.82
C ALA A 49 14.93 -21.11 3.07
N GLY A 50 13.68 -20.86 3.49
CA GLY A 50 12.47 -21.32 2.80
C GLY A 50 12.40 -20.77 1.36
N ARG A 51 11.55 -21.36 0.53
CA ARG A 51 11.39 -20.95 -0.88
C ARG A 51 10.91 -19.51 -1.00
N PHE A 52 10.00 -19.09 -0.14
CA PHE A 52 9.53 -17.71 -0.09
C PHE A 52 10.67 -16.73 0.19
N GLU A 53 11.54 -17.04 1.15
CA GLU A 53 12.68 -16.18 1.49
C GLU A 53 13.68 -16.09 0.33
N GLN A 54 13.95 -17.22 -0.34
CA GLN A 54 14.80 -17.23 -1.53
C GLN A 54 14.20 -16.37 -2.66
N ALA A 55 12.88 -16.51 -2.89
CA ALA A 55 12.16 -15.71 -3.88
C ALA A 55 12.23 -14.21 -3.55
N LEU A 56 11.99 -13.84 -2.28
CA LEU A 56 12.04 -12.46 -1.82
C LEU A 56 13.41 -11.82 -2.04
N LEU A 57 14.49 -12.55 -1.76
CA LEU A 57 15.86 -12.08 -1.97
C LEU A 57 16.15 -11.83 -3.46
N LEU A 58 15.71 -12.72 -4.35
CA LEU A 58 15.87 -12.51 -5.79
C LEU A 58 15.04 -11.33 -6.30
N ASP A 59 13.80 -11.21 -5.80
CA ASP A 59 12.91 -10.11 -6.19
C ASP A 59 13.46 -8.73 -5.73
N GLU A 60 14.07 -8.65 -4.56
CA GLU A 60 14.75 -7.44 -4.08
C GLU A 60 15.93 -7.03 -4.97
N ARG A 61 16.58 -7.98 -5.59
CA ARG A 61 17.66 -7.76 -6.58
C ARG A 61 17.13 -7.49 -7.99
N GLY A 62 15.82 -7.60 -8.20
CA GLY A 62 15.19 -7.46 -9.53
C GLY A 62 15.45 -8.65 -10.44
N ASP A 63 15.79 -9.83 -9.88
CA ASP A 63 16.03 -11.04 -10.65
C ASP A 63 14.72 -11.61 -11.20
N THR A 64 14.70 -11.93 -12.48
CA THR A 64 13.53 -12.47 -13.19
C THR A 64 13.09 -13.85 -12.69
N GLN A 65 13.97 -14.60 -12.05
CA GLN A 65 13.70 -15.93 -11.48
C GLN A 65 12.86 -15.86 -10.19
N ALA A 66 12.70 -14.69 -9.58
CA ALA A 66 11.91 -14.52 -8.36
C ALA A 66 10.48 -15.06 -8.51
N GLY A 67 9.84 -14.83 -9.67
CA GLY A 67 8.49 -15.30 -9.95
C GLY A 67 8.38 -16.83 -9.91
N GLU A 68 9.36 -17.54 -10.47
CA GLU A 68 9.40 -19.01 -10.44
C GLU A 68 9.59 -19.56 -9.02
N LEU A 69 10.38 -18.88 -8.20
CA LEU A 69 10.55 -19.26 -6.80
C LEU A 69 9.32 -18.99 -5.95
N TYR A 70 8.58 -17.90 -6.22
CA TYR A 70 7.27 -17.70 -5.56
C TYR A 70 6.27 -18.80 -5.93
N LEU A 71 6.25 -19.27 -7.18
CA LEU A 71 5.41 -20.41 -7.56
C LEU A 71 5.82 -21.70 -6.81
N LYS A 72 7.12 -21.96 -6.68
CA LYS A 72 7.61 -23.10 -5.88
C LYS A 72 7.27 -22.95 -4.39
N ALA A 73 7.35 -21.75 -3.84
CA ALA A 73 6.93 -21.48 -2.47
C ALA A 73 5.43 -21.82 -2.27
N ILE A 74 4.58 -21.46 -3.24
CA ILE A 74 3.16 -21.81 -3.24
C ILE A 74 2.97 -23.33 -3.27
N GLU A 75 3.67 -24.05 -4.15
CA GLU A 75 3.61 -25.52 -4.26
C GLU A 75 4.06 -26.20 -2.95
N GLU A 76 5.12 -25.70 -2.33
CA GLU A 76 5.66 -26.19 -1.06
C GLU A 76 4.88 -25.70 0.18
N GLN A 77 3.80 -24.94 0.01
CA GLN A 77 2.97 -24.34 1.09
C GLN A 77 3.78 -23.39 2.02
N ASP A 78 4.81 -22.73 1.47
CA ASP A 78 5.66 -21.79 2.19
C ASP A 78 5.16 -20.35 1.96
N CYS A 79 4.59 -19.73 3.01
CA CYS A 79 4.07 -18.36 2.98
C CYS A 79 3.14 -18.08 1.79
N VAL A 80 2.14 -18.95 1.57
CA VAL A 80 1.31 -18.96 0.36
C VAL A 80 0.64 -17.62 0.08
N ALA A 81 0.05 -16.97 1.09
CA ALA A 81 -0.63 -15.68 0.92
C ALA A 81 0.38 -14.59 0.49
N ASP A 82 1.53 -14.54 1.15
CA ASP A 82 2.59 -13.58 0.86
C ASP A 82 3.19 -13.82 -0.54
N ALA A 83 3.38 -15.10 -0.91
CA ALA A 83 3.91 -15.47 -2.22
C ALA A 83 2.96 -15.05 -3.36
N TYR A 84 1.66 -15.29 -3.22
CA TYR A 84 0.67 -14.79 -4.17
C TYR A 84 0.67 -13.25 -4.24
N CYS A 85 0.76 -12.56 -3.12
CA CYS A 85 0.81 -11.10 -3.11
C CYS A 85 2.03 -10.57 -3.90
N ASN A 86 3.24 -11.09 -3.62
CA ASN A 86 4.44 -10.66 -4.33
C ASN A 86 4.45 -11.08 -5.80
N LEU A 87 3.91 -12.26 -6.13
CA LEU A 87 3.71 -12.65 -7.53
C LEU A 87 2.77 -11.69 -8.27
N GLY A 88 1.70 -11.24 -7.61
CA GLY A 88 0.79 -10.22 -8.14
C GLY A 88 1.52 -8.91 -8.48
N ILE A 89 2.47 -8.48 -7.65
CA ILE A 89 3.29 -7.30 -7.93
C ILE A 89 4.17 -7.52 -9.17
N ILE A 90 4.77 -8.69 -9.31
CA ILE A 90 5.58 -9.03 -10.48
C ILE A 90 4.72 -9.00 -11.75
N GLU A 91 3.54 -9.62 -11.73
CA GLU A 91 2.62 -9.64 -12.87
C GLU A 91 2.11 -8.23 -13.24
N SER A 92 1.83 -7.40 -12.24
CA SER A 92 1.45 -6.00 -12.48
C SER A 92 2.56 -5.21 -13.17
N LYS A 93 3.81 -5.36 -12.72
CA LYS A 93 4.97 -4.72 -13.36
C LYS A 93 5.21 -5.18 -14.80
N ARG A 94 4.78 -6.40 -15.13
CA ARG A 94 4.80 -6.94 -16.50
C ARG A 94 3.63 -6.46 -17.37
N GLY A 95 2.71 -5.68 -16.80
CA GLY A 95 1.49 -5.23 -17.48
C GLY A 95 0.35 -6.26 -17.52
N ASN A 96 0.49 -7.38 -16.80
CA ASN A 96 -0.49 -8.46 -16.74
C ASN A 96 -1.54 -8.20 -15.64
N SER A 97 -2.33 -7.12 -15.78
CA SER A 97 -3.26 -6.67 -14.73
C SER A 97 -4.27 -7.74 -14.30
N SER A 98 -4.78 -8.57 -15.24
CA SER A 98 -5.73 -9.65 -14.90
C SER A 98 -5.08 -10.70 -14.00
N LYS A 99 -3.84 -11.11 -14.30
CA LYS A 99 -3.11 -12.05 -13.45
C LYS A 99 -2.72 -11.45 -12.10
N ALA A 100 -2.34 -10.17 -12.08
CA ALA A 100 -2.06 -9.46 -10.83
C ALA A 100 -3.28 -9.44 -9.91
N PHE A 101 -4.46 -9.12 -10.46
CA PHE A 101 -5.72 -9.13 -9.74
C PHE A 101 -6.05 -10.54 -9.19
N GLU A 102 -5.89 -11.58 -10.01
CA GLU A 102 -6.08 -12.97 -9.58
C GLU A 102 -5.13 -13.34 -8.43
N CYS A 103 -3.86 -12.96 -8.53
CA CYS A 103 -2.88 -13.21 -7.47
C CYS A 103 -3.25 -12.51 -6.17
N PHE A 104 -3.59 -11.21 -6.19
CA PHE A 104 -3.98 -10.48 -4.98
C PHE A 104 -5.27 -11.04 -4.36
N THR A 105 -6.27 -11.35 -5.18
CA THR A 105 -7.52 -11.95 -4.67
C THR A 105 -7.29 -13.36 -4.13
N THR A 106 -6.35 -14.13 -4.71
CA THR A 106 -5.97 -15.45 -4.19
C THR A 106 -5.20 -15.32 -2.88
N SER A 107 -4.30 -14.33 -2.74
CA SER A 107 -3.67 -14.00 -1.46
C SER A 107 -4.73 -13.79 -0.36
N LEU A 108 -5.80 -13.05 -0.63
CA LEU A 108 -6.89 -12.82 0.33
C LEU A 108 -7.74 -14.07 0.62
N LYS A 109 -7.78 -15.08 -0.27
CA LYS A 109 -8.42 -16.37 0.04
C LYS A 109 -7.63 -17.16 1.09
N TYR A 110 -6.30 -17.04 1.10
CA TYR A 110 -5.43 -17.68 2.09
C TYR A 110 -5.33 -16.88 3.39
N ASP A 111 -5.27 -15.54 3.29
CA ASP A 111 -5.29 -14.64 4.45
C ASP A 111 -6.20 -13.44 4.15
N SER A 112 -7.44 -13.49 4.63
CA SER A 112 -8.43 -12.43 4.41
C SER A 112 -8.07 -11.09 5.07
N ARG A 113 -7.05 -11.05 5.92
CA ARG A 113 -6.51 -9.83 6.53
C ARG A 113 -5.10 -9.48 6.04
N HIS A 114 -4.76 -9.91 4.82
CA HIS A 114 -3.47 -9.60 4.22
C HIS A 114 -3.39 -8.13 3.83
N LEU A 115 -2.65 -7.34 4.61
CA LEU A 115 -2.52 -5.89 4.45
C LEU A 115 -2.11 -5.49 3.03
N GLU A 116 -1.01 -6.06 2.55
CA GLU A 116 -0.41 -5.70 1.27
C GLU A 116 -1.31 -6.06 0.09
N ALA A 117 -2.06 -7.17 0.18
CA ALA A 117 -3.00 -7.56 -0.86
C ALA A 117 -4.19 -6.59 -0.93
N HIS A 118 -4.75 -6.15 0.22
CA HIS A 118 -5.77 -5.12 0.23
C HIS A 118 -5.24 -3.79 -0.33
N TYR A 119 -4.07 -3.34 0.11
CA TYR A 119 -3.48 -2.11 -0.40
C TYR A 119 -3.26 -2.16 -1.92
N ASN A 120 -2.72 -3.26 -2.44
CA ASN A 120 -2.44 -3.43 -3.86
C ASN A 120 -3.73 -3.54 -4.70
N LEU A 121 -4.78 -4.20 -4.18
CA LEU A 121 -6.11 -4.19 -4.82
C LEU A 121 -6.73 -2.80 -4.82
N GLY A 122 -6.57 -2.04 -3.74
CA GLY A 122 -6.96 -0.62 -3.71
C GLY A 122 -6.30 0.18 -4.83
N ASN A 123 -5.00 0.01 -5.04
CA ASN A 123 -4.28 0.64 -6.16
C ASN A 123 -4.84 0.19 -7.52
N MET A 124 -5.08 -1.10 -7.71
CA MET A 124 -5.63 -1.60 -8.98
C MET A 124 -7.02 -1.05 -9.29
N TYR A 125 -7.91 -0.99 -8.28
CA TYR A 125 -9.23 -0.38 -8.46
C TYR A 125 -9.14 1.12 -8.72
N PHE A 126 -8.18 1.81 -8.10
CA PHE A 126 -7.91 3.22 -8.38
C PHE A 126 -7.50 3.42 -9.84
N ASP A 127 -6.60 2.59 -10.37
CA ASP A 127 -6.10 2.68 -11.74
C ASP A 127 -7.22 2.50 -12.80
N VAL A 128 -8.24 1.69 -12.48
CA VAL A 128 -9.41 1.50 -13.34
C VAL A 128 -10.55 2.47 -13.02
N SER A 129 -10.30 3.49 -12.17
CA SER A 129 -11.24 4.52 -11.74
C SER A 129 -12.47 3.99 -10.96
N ASP A 130 -12.39 2.78 -10.40
CA ASP A 130 -13.38 2.29 -9.43
C ASP A 130 -13.01 2.77 -8.03
N HIS A 131 -13.25 4.08 -7.81
CA HIS A 131 -12.87 4.73 -6.55
C HIS A 131 -13.64 4.18 -5.33
N ARG A 132 -14.84 3.61 -5.53
CA ARG A 132 -15.60 3.02 -4.42
C ARG A 132 -14.95 1.74 -3.91
N LEU A 133 -14.58 0.83 -4.80
CA LEU A 133 -13.88 -0.39 -4.41
C LEU A 133 -12.46 -0.10 -3.92
N ALA A 134 -11.76 0.88 -4.52
CA ALA A 134 -10.48 1.33 -4.01
C ALA A 134 -10.57 1.79 -2.54
N GLN A 135 -11.59 2.61 -2.20
CA GLN A 135 -11.85 3.07 -0.84
C GLN A 135 -12.06 1.89 0.12
N VAL A 136 -12.91 0.94 -0.23
CA VAL A 136 -13.19 -0.25 0.62
C VAL A 136 -11.89 -0.99 0.96
N HIS A 137 -11.05 -1.24 -0.04
CA HIS A 137 -9.81 -1.97 0.18
C HIS A 137 -8.79 -1.16 1.01
N TYR A 138 -8.68 0.15 0.81
CA TYR A 138 -7.82 0.99 1.66
C TYR A 138 -8.34 1.10 3.09
N GLU A 139 -9.65 1.20 3.30
CA GLU A 139 -10.24 1.23 4.65
C GLU A 139 -9.99 -0.08 5.40
N ILE A 140 -10.11 -1.24 4.74
CA ILE A 140 -9.75 -2.54 5.34
C ILE A 140 -8.25 -2.54 5.70
N ALA A 141 -7.38 -2.14 4.79
CA ALA A 141 -5.95 -2.06 5.05
C ALA A 141 -5.62 -1.14 6.24
N ALA A 142 -6.32 0.00 6.40
CA ALA A 142 -6.18 0.91 7.54
C ALA A 142 -6.59 0.26 8.88
N THR A 143 -7.56 -0.66 8.86
CA THR A 143 -7.94 -1.42 10.08
C THR A 143 -6.92 -2.49 10.46
N ILE A 144 -6.11 -2.96 9.49
CA ILE A 144 -5.10 -3.99 9.72
C ILE A 144 -3.82 -3.36 10.26
N ASP A 145 -3.36 -2.29 9.63
CA ASP A 145 -2.18 -1.52 10.07
C ASP A 145 -2.46 0.00 9.98
N PRO A 146 -2.88 0.61 11.10
CA PRO A 146 -3.14 2.04 11.14
C PRO A 146 -1.87 2.91 11.08
N SER A 147 -0.68 2.33 11.14
CA SER A 147 0.59 3.07 11.07
C SER A 147 1.14 3.21 9.64
N PHE A 148 0.49 2.60 8.65
CA PHE A 148 0.97 2.65 7.26
C PHE A 148 0.63 3.99 6.58
N ALA A 149 1.52 4.97 6.66
CA ALA A 149 1.31 6.34 6.20
C ALA A 149 0.82 6.46 4.74
N ASN A 150 1.50 5.81 3.78
CA ASN A 150 1.15 5.93 2.35
C ASN A 150 -0.29 5.50 2.02
N LEU A 151 -0.85 4.62 2.83
CA LEU A 151 -2.24 4.20 2.72
C LEU A 151 -3.20 5.39 2.88
N TYR A 152 -2.97 6.25 3.87
CA TYR A 152 -3.83 7.40 4.16
C TYR A 152 -3.74 8.46 3.08
N PHE A 153 -2.60 8.61 2.42
CA PHE A 153 -2.49 9.49 1.26
C PHE A 153 -3.38 8.99 0.09
N ASN A 154 -3.30 7.70 -0.24
CA ASN A 154 -4.13 7.10 -1.29
C ASN A 154 -5.61 7.13 -0.92
N LEU A 155 -5.94 6.83 0.33
CA LEU A 155 -7.31 6.91 0.85
C LEU A 155 -7.87 8.35 0.75
N ALA A 156 -7.08 9.37 1.07
CA ALA A 156 -7.49 10.76 0.95
C ALA A 156 -7.84 11.14 -0.50
N LEU A 157 -7.03 10.69 -1.46
CA LEU A 157 -7.31 10.92 -2.88
C LEU A 157 -8.63 10.28 -3.32
N VAL A 158 -8.84 9.03 -2.92
CA VAL A 158 -10.08 8.29 -3.26
C VAL A 158 -11.30 8.93 -2.63
N LEU A 159 -11.23 9.33 -1.35
CA LEU A 159 -12.32 10.00 -0.66
C LEU A 159 -12.67 11.34 -1.32
N ALA A 160 -11.66 12.12 -1.72
CA ALA A 160 -11.88 13.37 -2.46
C ALA A 160 -12.56 13.13 -3.83
N LEU A 161 -12.17 12.08 -4.54
CA LEU A 161 -12.80 11.67 -5.81
C LEU A 161 -14.23 11.17 -5.62
N ASN A 162 -14.53 10.56 -4.47
CA ASN A 162 -15.88 10.16 -4.06
C ASN A 162 -16.69 11.33 -3.47
N ASN A 163 -16.16 12.55 -3.51
CA ASN A 163 -16.78 13.78 -2.95
C ASN A 163 -16.93 13.77 -1.41
N ASP A 164 -16.21 12.92 -0.70
CA ASP A 164 -16.09 12.98 0.75
C ASP A 164 -14.89 13.85 1.13
N LEU A 165 -15.07 15.17 1.08
CA LEU A 165 -13.99 16.13 1.36
C LEU A 165 -13.58 16.10 2.85
N ALA A 166 -14.51 15.85 3.76
CA ALA A 166 -14.23 15.78 5.19
C ALA A 166 -13.38 14.54 5.53
N GLY A 167 -13.76 13.38 5.00
CA GLY A 167 -12.98 12.16 5.12
C GLY A 167 -11.58 12.28 4.49
N ALA A 168 -11.49 12.91 3.33
CA ALA A 168 -10.21 13.17 2.65
C ALA A 168 -9.27 14.05 3.48
N ILE A 169 -9.79 15.12 4.10
CA ILE A 169 -9.03 15.99 5.01
C ILE A 169 -8.51 15.20 6.21
N LYS A 170 -9.38 14.38 6.83
CA LYS A 170 -9.01 13.54 7.98
C LYS A 170 -7.89 12.55 7.60
N ALA A 171 -8.06 11.82 6.51
CA ALA A 171 -7.05 10.85 6.04
C ALA A 171 -5.71 11.53 5.74
N LEU A 172 -5.73 12.71 5.09
CA LEU A 172 -4.50 13.45 4.78
C LEU A 172 -3.81 14.00 6.04
N THR A 173 -4.58 14.39 7.06
CA THR A 173 -4.03 14.77 8.36
C THR A 173 -3.34 13.58 9.03
N THR A 174 -3.97 12.41 9.05
CA THR A 174 -3.33 11.17 9.55
C THR A 174 -2.04 10.84 8.78
N TYR A 175 -2.04 11.02 7.46
CA TYR A 175 -0.82 10.86 6.66
C TYR A 175 0.31 11.78 7.17
N GLN A 176 0.00 13.07 7.42
CA GLN A 176 0.99 14.02 7.92
C GLN A 176 1.53 13.67 9.32
N GLU A 177 0.65 13.18 10.21
CA GLU A 177 1.03 12.73 11.55
C GLU A 177 1.97 11.51 11.53
N LEU A 178 1.81 10.62 10.54
CA LEU A 178 2.61 9.40 10.37
C LEU A 178 3.87 9.60 9.53
N THR A 179 4.05 10.77 8.92
CA THR A 179 5.14 11.00 7.95
C THR A 179 6.09 12.07 8.49
N PRO A 180 7.43 11.92 8.30
CA PRO A 180 8.39 12.97 8.63
C PRO A 180 8.07 14.30 7.94
N LEU A 181 8.37 15.43 8.60
CA LEU A 181 8.01 16.78 8.16
C LEU A 181 8.52 17.16 6.76
N ASP A 182 9.64 16.61 6.35
CA ASP A 182 10.25 16.86 5.04
C ASP A 182 9.55 16.13 3.89
N GLU A 183 8.93 14.99 4.17
CA GLU A 183 8.16 14.22 3.18
C GLU A 183 6.70 14.68 3.06
N GLY A 184 6.16 15.34 4.08
CA GLY A 184 4.76 15.79 4.17
C GLY A 184 4.38 16.95 3.26
N ARG A 185 5.34 17.71 2.71
CA ARG A 185 5.08 18.97 1.96
C ARG A 185 4.10 18.83 0.79
N ASN A 186 4.12 17.70 0.09
CA ASN A 186 3.18 17.47 -1.02
C ASN A 186 1.73 17.31 -0.56
N ALA A 187 1.52 17.00 0.73
CA ALA A 187 0.19 16.89 1.32
C ALA A 187 -0.35 18.25 1.76
N ASP A 188 0.51 19.22 2.07
CA ASP A 188 0.11 20.53 2.58
C ASP A 188 -0.72 21.31 1.57
N GLU A 189 -0.29 21.34 0.31
CA GLU A 189 -1.02 22.01 -0.77
C GLU A 189 -2.38 21.34 -1.01
N LEU A 190 -2.40 20.02 -1.07
CA LEU A 190 -3.63 19.25 -1.25
C LEU A 190 -4.59 19.49 -0.07
N LEU A 191 -4.10 19.44 1.16
CA LEU A 191 -4.89 19.68 2.36
C LEU A 191 -5.48 21.08 2.38
N SER A 192 -4.70 22.11 2.00
CA SER A 192 -5.17 23.49 1.87
C SER A 192 -6.30 23.61 0.84
N ASN A 193 -6.14 22.96 -0.31
CA ASN A 193 -7.14 23.00 -1.39
C ASN A 193 -8.43 22.26 -0.99
N LEU A 194 -8.34 21.12 -0.33
CA LEU A 194 -9.50 20.39 0.18
C LEU A 194 -10.29 21.21 1.23
N LYS A 195 -9.59 21.85 2.17
CA LYS A 195 -10.22 22.74 3.18
C LYS A 195 -10.95 23.91 2.53
N LYS A 196 -10.37 24.57 1.54
CA LYS A 196 -11.02 25.65 0.78
C LYS A 196 -12.26 25.14 0.03
N SER A 197 -12.19 23.97 -0.58
CA SER A 197 -13.32 23.37 -1.30
C SER A 197 -14.46 22.99 -0.35
N LEU A 198 -14.15 22.47 0.84
CA LEU A 198 -15.15 22.12 1.85
C LEU A 198 -15.89 23.39 2.32
N THR A 199 -15.16 24.46 2.70
CA THR A 199 -15.78 25.72 3.15
C THR A 199 -16.63 26.38 2.06
N ALA A 200 -16.24 26.29 0.79
CA ALA A 200 -17.01 26.80 -0.32
C ALA A 200 -18.31 26.00 -0.53
N SER A 201 -18.28 24.68 -0.35
CA SER A 201 -19.49 23.84 -0.45
C SER A 201 -20.48 24.10 0.65
N GLU A 202 -20.01 24.31 1.89
CA GLU A 202 -20.85 24.63 3.05
C GLU A 202 -21.51 26.01 2.89
N ALA A 203 -20.78 27.02 2.40
CA ALA A 203 -21.31 28.35 2.15
C ALA A 203 -22.40 28.36 1.06
N SER A 204 -22.28 27.52 0.02
CA SER A 204 -23.29 27.38 -1.02
C SER A 204 -24.55 26.64 -0.54
N SER A 205 -24.43 25.70 0.40
CA SER A 205 -25.55 24.98 0.98
C SER A 205 -26.35 25.84 1.96
N SER A 206 -25.72 26.80 2.65
CA SER A 206 -26.38 27.70 3.61
C SER A 206 -27.12 28.88 2.93
N ASN A 207 -26.82 29.21 1.67
CA ASN A 207 -27.47 30.30 0.92
C ASN A 207 -28.66 29.83 0.07
N GLY A 208 -28.98 28.54 0.06
CA GLY A 208 -30.05 27.94 -0.76
C GLY A 208 -31.26 27.41 0.04
N GLY A 209 -31.36 27.77 1.32
CA GLY A 209 -32.48 27.38 2.21
C GLY A 209 -33.51 28.46 2.44
#